data_ae779998b2448166afceb91011a8c52a
#
_entry.id   ae779998b2448166afceb91011a8c52a
#
_cell.length_a   1.000
_cell.length_b   1.000
_cell.length_c   1.000
_cell.angle_alpha   90.00
_cell.angle_beta   90.00
_cell.angle_gamma   90.00
#
_symmetry.space_group_name_H-M   'P 1'
#
loop_
_entity.id
_entity.type
_entity.pdbx_description
1 polymer ?
#
loop_
_entity_poly.entity_id
_entity_poly.type
_entity_poly.pdbx_seq_one_letter_code
_entity_poly.pdbx_strand_id
1 'polypeptide(L)'
;AVSTTPGCEAIRPLVLFGGKAELEPEEAKMHSAGVVLQPTKDVVASLDWWKVRREGTILSYGITTILNNHQYFPENLRRDAAGNLVAVDTRWVNAGESITEGLDFSLRGSTLWADARWTAGFDVSYLLEKRSRPLKSAPMGPSEIGVFTRSGDLGIRWKHTASITRTAGAWTTALSQTFRDGYKDFTLPGVANGTVKPANWQPNVESYSVFNLSVGYSGFKNLTLTAGIKNLLNDEPPFSVTYDTNTGAGSSWEPRVADPRGRAY
;
A
#
# COMPACT_ATOMS: atom_id res chain seq x y z
N ALA A 1 -18.53 -21.44 17.71
CA ALA A 1 -19.56 -21.05 18.68
C ALA A 1 -20.79 -21.92 18.44
N VAL A 2 -21.26 -22.60 19.47
CA VAL A 2 -22.52 -23.35 19.42
C VAL A 2 -23.63 -22.32 19.56
N SER A 3 -24.53 -22.22 18.59
CA SER A 3 -25.71 -21.37 18.70
C SER A 3 -26.63 -21.96 19.77
N THR A 4 -27.04 -21.13 20.73
CA THR A 4 -28.04 -21.49 21.76
C THR A 4 -29.46 -21.19 21.31
N THR A 5 -29.65 -20.73 20.07
CA THR A 5 -30.98 -20.41 19.51
C THR A 5 -31.66 -21.74 19.09
N PRO A 6 -32.84 -22.06 19.57
CA PRO A 6 -33.58 -23.26 19.15
C PRO A 6 -33.78 -23.28 17.63
N GLY A 7 -33.43 -24.39 16.96
CA GLY A 7 -33.50 -24.54 15.51
C GLY A 7 -32.25 -24.09 14.75
N CYS A 8 -31.21 -23.55 15.41
CA CYS A 8 -29.91 -23.22 14.81
C CYS A 8 -28.88 -24.30 15.16
N GLU A 9 -28.92 -25.41 14.49
CA GLU A 9 -27.87 -26.43 14.64
C GLU A 9 -26.62 -26.04 13.86
N ALA A 10 -25.43 -26.36 14.42
CA ALA A 10 -24.17 -26.13 13.75
C ALA A 10 -24.05 -27.10 12.58
N ILE A 11 -24.08 -26.58 11.37
CA ILE A 11 -23.87 -27.36 10.14
C ILE A 11 -22.40 -27.30 9.70
N ARG A 12 -21.92 -28.36 9.05
CA ARG A 12 -20.60 -28.42 8.43
C ARG A 12 -20.78 -28.69 6.93
N PRO A 13 -21.03 -27.65 6.12
CA PRO A 13 -21.15 -27.82 4.69
C PRO A 13 -19.81 -28.26 4.08
N LEU A 14 -19.85 -29.01 2.98
CA LEU A 14 -18.66 -29.27 2.17
C LEU A 14 -18.11 -27.96 1.64
N VAL A 15 -16.80 -27.76 1.73
CA VAL A 15 -16.14 -26.56 1.17
C VAL A 15 -15.37 -26.98 -0.07
N LEU A 16 -15.75 -26.44 -1.22
CA LEU A 16 -15.04 -26.61 -2.48
C LEU A 16 -13.98 -25.53 -2.60
N PHE A 17 -12.72 -25.90 -2.83
CA PHE A 17 -11.61 -24.99 -2.99
C PHE A 17 -10.73 -25.40 -4.19
N GLY A 18 -9.87 -24.46 -4.66
CA GLY A 18 -8.98 -24.70 -5.80
C GLY A 18 -9.33 -23.84 -7.01
N GLY A 19 -8.76 -24.15 -8.17
CA GLY A 19 -9.02 -23.48 -9.43
C GLY A 19 -10.31 -23.94 -10.10
N LYS A 20 -10.77 -23.17 -11.08
CA LYS A 20 -11.78 -23.56 -12.05
C LYS A 20 -11.16 -23.58 -13.44
N ALA A 21 -11.60 -24.49 -14.30
CA ALA A 21 -11.11 -24.59 -15.68
C ALA A 21 -11.51 -23.38 -16.54
N GLU A 22 -12.56 -22.68 -16.14
CA GLU A 22 -13.16 -21.54 -16.82
C GLU A 22 -12.53 -20.19 -16.41
N LEU A 23 -11.39 -20.20 -15.69
CA LEU A 23 -10.72 -18.95 -15.35
C LEU A 23 -10.16 -18.28 -16.60
N GLU A 24 -10.47 -17.00 -16.73
CA GLU A 24 -10.01 -16.13 -17.82
C GLU A 24 -8.90 -15.18 -17.31
N PRO A 25 -8.07 -14.61 -18.20
CA PRO A 25 -7.13 -13.58 -17.83
C PRO A 25 -7.82 -12.35 -17.23
N GLU A 26 -7.16 -11.69 -16.27
CA GLU A 26 -7.58 -10.39 -15.78
C GLU A 26 -7.42 -9.32 -16.89
N GLU A 27 -8.34 -8.40 -16.98
CA GLU A 27 -8.27 -7.27 -17.91
C GLU A 27 -7.93 -5.97 -17.17
N ALA A 28 -7.02 -5.18 -17.73
CA ALA A 28 -6.70 -3.85 -17.22
C ALA A 28 -6.83 -2.78 -18.30
N LYS A 29 -7.56 -1.71 -17.99
CA LYS A 29 -7.65 -0.51 -18.81
C LYS A 29 -6.86 0.59 -18.12
N MET A 30 -5.89 1.15 -18.84
CA MET A 30 -5.04 2.22 -18.33
C MET A 30 -5.22 3.48 -19.15
N HIS A 31 -5.32 4.60 -18.45
CA HIS A 31 -5.33 5.94 -19.06
C HIS A 31 -4.27 6.77 -18.36
N SER A 32 -3.52 7.56 -19.12
CA SER A 32 -2.60 8.55 -18.58
C SER A 32 -2.55 9.78 -19.46
N ALA A 33 -2.31 10.92 -18.84
CA ALA A 33 -2.07 12.17 -19.52
C ALA A 33 -1.10 13.00 -18.67
N GLY A 34 -0.10 13.59 -19.30
CA GLY A 34 0.89 14.34 -18.58
C GLY A 34 1.42 15.53 -19.34
N VAL A 35 2.08 16.41 -18.63
CA VAL A 35 2.79 17.57 -19.15
C VAL A 35 4.20 17.61 -18.62
N VAL A 36 5.15 17.92 -19.50
CA VAL A 36 6.54 18.18 -19.15
C VAL A 36 6.84 19.64 -19.50
N LEU A 37 7.36 20.37 -18.52
CA LEU A 37 7.75 21.76 -18.64
C LEU A 37 9.26 21.89 -18.40
N GLN A 38 9.92 22.60 -19.28
CA GLN A 38 11.33 22.96 -19.15
C GLN A 38 11.48 24.47 -19.26
N PRO A 39 11.16 25.22 -18.18
CA PRO A 39 11.19 26.69 -18.22
C PRO A 39 12.59 27.26 -18.43
N THR A 40 13.62 26.51 -18.06
CA THR A 40 15.02 26.81 -18.34
C THR A 40 15.76 25.53 -18.72
N LYS A 41 16.98 25.65 -19.28
CA LYS A 41 17.83 24.49 -19.58
C LYS A 41 18.19 23.64 -18.34
N ASP A 42 18.09 24.24 -17.17
CA ASP A 42 18.53 23.66 -15.89
C ASP A 42 17.38 23.21 -14.99
N VAL A 43 16.12 23.41 -15.41
CA VAL A 43 14.94 23.05 -14.63
C VAL A 43 13.93 22.30 -15.50
N VAL A 44 13.53 21.11 -15.05
CA VAL A 44 12.47 20.29 -15.67
C VAL A 44 11.47 19.89 -14.61
N ALA A 45 10.19 20.02 -14.93
CA ALA A 45 9.09 19.52 -14.13
C ALA A 45 8.15 18.68 -14.98
N SER A 46 7.59 17.61 -14.42
CA SER A 46 6.50 16.84 -15.03
C SER A 46 5.34 16.69 -14.05
N LEU A 47 4.14 16.61 -14.60
CA LEU A 47 2.93 16.25 -13.89
C LEU A 47 2.17 15.27 -14.76
N ASP A 48 1.92 14.08 -14.20
CA ASP A 48 1.25 12.99 -14.88
C ASP A 48 0.02 12.57 -14.07
N TRP A 49 -1.12 12.54 -14.73
CA TRP A 49 -2.32 11.90 -14.21
C TRP A 49 -2.43 10.50 -14.79
N TRP A 50 -2.83 9.53 -13.98
CA TRP A 50 -3.04 8.16 -14.40
C TRP A 50 -4.25 7.53 -13.71
N LYS A 51 -4.89 6.61 -14.42
CA LYS A 51 -6.00 5.81 -13.92
C LYS A 51 -5.89 4.39 -14.44
N VAL A 52 -6.00 3.43 -13.52
CA VAL A 52 -6.02 1.99 -13.82
C VAL A 52 -7.34 1.43 -13.33
N ARG A 53 -8.08 0.81 -14.24
CA ARG A 53 -9.25 0.01 -13.91
C ARG A 53 -8.96 -1.43 -14.27
N ARG A 54 -9.05 -2.31 -13.29
CA ARG A 54 -8.87 -3.75 -13.46
C ARG A 54 -10.20 -4.43 -13.29
N GLU A 55 -10.56 -5.32 -14.22
CA GLU A 55 -11.79 -6.09 -14.25
C GLU A 55 -11.48 -7.60 -14.28
N GLY A 56 -12.40 -8.42 -13.79
CA GLY A 56 -12.22 -9.87 -13.77
C GLY A 56 -11.05 -10.33 -12.88
N THR A 57 -10.73 -9.57 -11.84
CA THR A 57 -9.65 -9.96 -10.91
C THR A 57 -9.90 -11.36 -10.36
N ILE A 58 -8.88 -12.21 -10.48
CA ILE A 58 -8.94 -13.59 -9.99
C ILE A 58 -8.80 -13.58 -8.48
N LEU A 59 -9.84 -14.00 -7.80
CA LEU A 59 -9.85 -14.03 -6.34
C LEU A 59 -10.67 -15.21 -5.82
N SER A 60 -10.45 -15.56 -4.56
CA SER A 60 -11.21 -16.58 -3.83
C SER A 60 -11.86 -15.91 -2.62
N TYR A 61 -13.14 -16.19 -2.41
CA TYR A 61 -13.86 -15.67 -1.25
C TYR A 61 -13.80 -16.69 -0.11
N GLY A 62 -13.43 -16.23 1.08
CA GLY A 62 -13.54 -17.04 2.27
C GLY A 62 -15.01 -17.41 2.58
N ILE A 63 -15.23 -18.57 3.17
CA ILE A 63 -16.57 -19.08 3.52
C ILE A 63 -17.38 -18.03 4.31
N THR A 64 -16.75 -17.34 5.27
CA THR A 64 -17.41 -16.30 6.08
C THR A 64 -17.87 -15.12 5.23
N THR A 65 -17.09 -14.72 4.23
CA THR A 65 -17.45 -13.64 3.30
C THR A 65 -18.68 -14.03 2.48
N ILE A 66 -18.70 -15.24 1.94
CA ILE A 66 -19.83 -15.77 1.16
C ILE A 66 -21.10 -15.83 2.01
N LEU A 67 -21.00 -16.39 3.22
CA LEU A 67 -22.16 -16.55 4.10
C LEU A 67 -22.72 -15.22 4.60
N ASN A 68 -21.86 -14.27 4.97
CA ASN A 68 -22.29 -12.95 5.47
C ASN A 68 -22.88 -12.07 4.36
N ASN A 69 -22.60 -12.37 3.11
CA ASN A 69 -23.03 -11.61 1.93
C ASN A 69 -23.78 -12.51 0.93
N HIS A 70 -24.48 -13.52 1.42
CA HIS A 70 -25.10 -14.58 0.62
C HIS A 70 -26.00 -14.06 -0.52
N GLN A 71 -26.57 -12.88 -0.38
CA GLN A 71 -27.38 -12.23 -1.41
C GLN A 71 -26.58 -11.94 -2.72
N TYR A 72 -25.25 -11.78 -2.61
CA TYR A 72 -24.36 -11.56 -3.76
C TYR A 72 -23.70 -12.84 -4.26
N PHE A 73 -23.86 -13.97 -3.54
CA PHE A 73 -23.19 -15.21 -3.80
C PHE A 73 -24.14 -16.41 -3.93
N PRO A 74 -25.31 -16.27 -4.59
CA PRO A 74 -26.26 -17.37 -4.66
C PRO A 74 -25.68 -18.62 -5.33
N GLU A 75 -24.82 -18.47 -6.34
CA GLU A 75 -24.19 -19.55 -7.09
C GLU A 75 -23.12 -20.31 -6.29
N ASN A 76 -22.59 -19.67 -5.25
CA ASN A 76 -21.58 -20.29 -4.38
C ASN A 76 -22.21 -21.20 -3.29
N LEU A 77 -23.54 -21.16 -3.13
CA LEU A 77 -24.26 -21.87 -2.09
C LEU A 77 -25.08 -23.00 -2.69
N ARG A 78 -24.69 -24.25 -2.41
CA ARG A 78 -25.44 -25.43 -2.83
C ARG A 78 -26.35 -25.90 -1.71
N ARG A 79 -27.63 -26.05 -2.03
CA ARG A 79 -28.65 -26.50 -1.09
C ARG A 79 -29.26 -27.81 -1.59
N ASP A 80 -29.70 -28.66 -0.65
CA ASP A 80 -30.49 -29.86 -0.97
C ASP A 80 -31.97 -29.50 -1.26
N ALA A 81 -32.77 -30.54 -1.57
CA ALA A 81 -34.19 -30.39 -1.86
C ALA A 81 -35.01 -29.86 -0.66
N ALA A 82 -34.51 -29.99 0.57
CA ALA A 82 -35.11 -29.48 1.78
C ALA A 82 -34.65 -28.05 2.11
N GLY A 83 -33.75 -27.45 1.28
CA GLY A 83 -33.21 -26.11 1.47
C GLY A 83 -32.00 -26.00 2.39
N ASN A 84 -31.49 -27.14 2.91
CA ASN A 84 -30.32 -27.12 3.79
C ASN A 84 -29.04 -26.85 2.98
N LEU A 85 -28.14 -26.06 3.58
CA LEU A 85 -26.83 -25.77 2.96
C LEU A 85 -25.93 -26.99 3.06
N VAL A 86 -25.60 -27.58 1.90
CA VAL A 86 -24.78 -28.80 1.80
C VAL A 86 -23.36 -28.54 1.32
N ALA A 87 -23.14 -27.47 0.53
CA ALA A 87 -21.79 -27.08 0.13
C ALA A 87 -21.65 -25.58 -0.10
N VAL A 88 -20.42 -25.09 0.07
CA VAL A 88 -20.01 -23.70 -0.24
C VAL A 88 -18.84 -23.77 -1.23
N ASP A 89 -18.99 -23.11 -2.37
CA ASP A 89 -17.95 -23.05 -3.41
C ASP A 89 -17.08 -21.81 -3.17
N THR A 90 -15.84 -22.05 -2.72
CA THR A 90 -14.82 -21.01 -2.48
C THR A 90 -13.72 -21.02 -3.54
N ARG A 91 -13.91 -21.73 -4.65
CA ARG A 91 -12.91 -21.80 -5.73
C ARG A 91 -12.68 -20.44 -6.38
N TRP A 92 -11.50 -20.28 -6.98
CA TRP A 92 -11.09 -19.06 -7.68
C TRP A 92 -12.06 -18.68 -8.80
N VAL A 93 -12.36 -17.38 -8.92
CA VAL A 93 -13.28 -16.83 -9.91
C VAL A 93 -12.78 -15.48 -10.43
N ASN A 94 -13.13 -15.13 -11.67
CA ASN A 94 -12.92 -13.80 -12.26
C ASN A 94 -14.08 -12.87 -11.88
N ALA A 95 -14.02 -12.24 -10.73
CA ALA A 95 -15.18 -11.52 -10.23
C ALA A 95 -14.90 -10.10 -9.75
N GLY A 96 -13.70 -9.82 -9.29
CA GLY A 96 -13.33 -8.54 -8.70
C GLY A 96 -13.20 -7.42 -9.72
N GLU A 97 -13.36 -6.20 -9.24
CA GLU A 97 -13.03 -4.98 -9.96
C GLU A 97 -12.30 -4.02 -9.02
N SER A 98 -11.27 -3.35 -9.51
CA SER A 98 -10.56 -2.31 -8.76
C SER A 98 -10.30 -1.09 -9.63
N ILE A 99 -10.32 0.08 -9.00
CA ILE A 99 -9.96 1.36 -9.60
C ILE A 99 -8.88 1.98 -8.75
N THR A 100 -7.79 2.41 -9.40
CA THR A 100 -6.74 3.20 -8.77
C THR A 100 -6.44 4.38 -9.68
N GLU A 101 -6.40 5.58 -9.11
CA GLU A 101 -6.17 6.83 -9.82
C GLU A 101 -5.23 7.72 -9.02
N GLY A 102 -4.32 8.40 -9.69
CA GLY A 102 -3.33 9.21 -9.02
C GLY A 102 -2.69 10.28 -9.90
N LEU A 103 -1.85 11.06 -9.22
CA LEU A 103 -0.98 12.06 -9.82
C LEU A 103 0.46 11.74 -9.44
N ASP A 104 1.36 11.79 -10.42
CA ASP A 104 2.79 11.75 -10.20
C ASP A 104 3.39 13.10 -10.61
N PHE A 105 4.18 13.69 -9.72
CA PHE A 105 4.90 14.93 -9.97
C PHE A 105 6.40 14.71 -9.81
N SER A 106 7.18 15.22 -10.74
CA SER A 106 8.64 15.20 -10.68
C SER A 106 9.20 16.59 -10.97
N LEU A 107 10.16 17.01 -10.17
CA LEU A 107 10.93 18.24 -10.38
C LEU A 107 12.42 17.91 -10.31
N ARG A 108 13.18 18.40 -11.29
CA ARG A 108 14.63 18.34 -11.31
C ARG A 108 15.16 19.74 -11.60
N GLY A 109 16.19 20.14 -10.87
CA GLY A 109 16.82 21.41 -11.07
C GLY A 109 18.31 21.34 -10.80
N SER A 110 19.10 22.16 -11.50
CA SER A 110 20.52 22.36 -11.21
C SER A 110 20.91 23.81 -11.34
N THR A 111 21.90 24.24 -10.57
CA THR A 111 22.45 25.58 -10.64
C THR A 111 23.91 25.60 -10.20
N LEU A 112 24.65 26.59 -10.64
CA LEU A 112 25.97 26.90 -10.13
C LEU A 112 25.84 28.06 -9.13
N TRP A 113 26.23 27.82 -7.88
CA TRP A 113 26.21 28.84 -6.83
C TRP A 113 27.35 28.62 -5.83
N ALA A 114 28.06 29.67 -5.47
CA ALA A 114 29.19 29.63 -4.55
C ALA A 114 30.25 28.57 -4.94
N ASP A 115 30.69 28.57 -6.19
CA ASP A 115 31.70 27.68 -6.77
C ASP A 115 31.34 26.19 -6.63
N ALA A 116 30.06 25.88 -6.50
CA ALA A 116 29.56 24.54 -6.44
C ALA A 116 28.38 24.33 -7.40
N ARG A 117 28.27 23.13 -7.94
CA ARG A 117 27.06 22.68 -8.64
C ARG A 117 26.08 22.12 -7.61
N TRP A 118 24.89 22.64 -7.64
CA TRP A 118 23.76 22.17 -6.85
C TRP A 118 22.78 21.48 -7.77
N THR A 119 22.31 20.31 -7.37
CA THR A 119 21.26 19.57 -8.07
C THR A 119 20.18 19.21 -7.04
N ALA A 120 18.92 19.51 -7.35
CA ALA A 120 17.78 19.14 -6.53
C ALA A 120 16.83 18.25 -7.30
N GLY A 121 16.22 17.32 -6.60
CA GLY A 121 15.19 16.43 -7.11
C GLY A 121 14.03 16.30 -6.13
N PHE A 122 12.81 16.27 -6.65
CA PHE A 122 11.59 16.04 -5.87
C PHE A 122 10.64 15.18 -6.70
N ASP A 123 10.31 14.00 -6.19
CA ASP A 123 9.36 13.07 -6.81
C ASP A 123 8.25 12.80 -5.83
N VAL A 124 7.01 12.92 -6.28
CA VAL A 124 5.83 12.72 -5.47
C VAL A 124 4.84 11.84 -6.21
N SER A 125 4.18 10.94 -5.47
CA SER A 125 3.00 10.21 -5.91
C SER A 125 1.84 10.49 -4.96
N TYR A 126 0.71 10.90 -5.52
CA TYR A 126 -0.50 11.25 -4.78
C TYR A 126 -1.69 10.45 -5.30
N LEU A 127 -2.32 9.65 -4.43
CA LEU A 127 -3.49 8.87 -4.78
C LEU A 127 -4.77 9.71 -4.67
N LEU A 128 -5.53 9.77 -5.76
CA LEU A 128 -6.85 10.41 -5.86
C LEU A 128 -7.97 9.44 -5.51
N GLU A 129 -7.90 8.22 -6.06
CA GLU A 129 -8.89 7.16 -5.84
C GLU A 129 -8.19 5.80 -5.68
N LYS A 130 -8.68 4.99 -4.75
CA LYS A 130 -8.40 3.57 -4.65
C LYS A 130 -9.62 2.90 -4.04
N ARG A 131 -10.31 2.10 -4.83
CA ARG A 131 -11.50 1.36 -4.42
C ARG A 131 -11.55 0.02 -5.11
N SER A 132 -12.22 -0.92 -4.49
CA SER A 132 -12.50 -2.22 -5.10
C SER A 132 -13.93 -2.68 -4.80
N ARG A 133 -14.39 -3.64 -5.57
CA ARG A 133 -15.59 -4.41 -5.27
C ARG A 133 -15.32 -5.89 -5.55
N PRO A 134 -15.86 -6.78 -4.73
CA PRO A 134 -15.63 -8.20 -4.90
C PRO A 134 -16.36 -8.78 -6.12
N LEU A 135 -17.52 -8.24 -6.48
CA LEU A 135 -18.37 -8.69 -7.59
C LEU A 135 -18.86 -7.50 -8.40
N LYS A 136 -19.07 -7.69 -9.72
CA LYS A 136 -19.68 -6.67 -10.59
C LYS A 136 -21.08 -6.25 -10.14
N SER A 137 -21.84 -7.16 -9.54
CA SER A 137 -23.19 -6.91 -8.98
C SER A 137 -23.18 -6.15 -7.65
N ALA A 138 -22.04 -6.11 -6.94
CA ALA A 138 -21.92 -5.37 -5.69
C ALA A 138 -21.59 -3.89 -5.96
N PRO A 139 -22.00 -2.96 -5.08
CA PRO A 139 -21.55 -1.58 -5.17
C PRO A 139 -20.03 -1.48 -4.97
N MET A 140 -19.42 -0.41 -5.50
CA MET A 140 -18.02 -0.11 -5.19
C MET A 140 -17.86 0.11 -3.68
N GLY A 141 -16.81 -0.48 -3.13
CA GLY A 141 -16.46 -0.33 -1.73
C GLY A 141 -16.06 1.10 -1.35
N PRO A 142 -15.87 1.36 -0.06
CA PRO A 142 -15.34 2.63 0.42
C PRO A 142 -13.91 2.87 -0.11
N SER A 143 -13.39 4.09 0.11
CA SER A 143 -11.99 4.40 -0.21
C SER A 143 -11.04 3.52 0.59
N GLU A 144 -10.06 2.94 -0.12
CA GLU A 144 -8.98 2.14 0.44
C GLU A 144 -7.68 2.95 0.57
N ILE A 145 -7.73 4.26 0.34
CA ILE A 145 -6.57 5.13 0.45
C ILE A 145 -6.20 5.30 1.93
N GLY A 146 -4.94 4.96 2.24
CA GLY A 146 -4.44 5.06 3.61
C GLY A 146 -5.21 4.21 4.60
N VAL A 147 -5.66 3.02 4.20
CA VAL A 147 -6.33 2.05 5.08
C VAL A 147 -5.51 0.77 5.12
N PHE A 148 -5.29 0.25 6.32
CA PHE A 148 -4.57 -1.01 6.50
C PHE A 148 -5.26 -2.15 5.74
N THR A 149 -4.46 -2.92 5.01
CA THR A 149 -4.86 -4.17 4.37
C THR A 149 -3.81 -5.24 4.66
N ARG A 150 -4.25 -6.49 4.84
CA ARG A 150 -3.35 -7.62 5.11
C ARG A 150 -2.47 -8.00 3.92
N SER A 151 -2.89 -7.69 2.72
CA SER A 151 -2.16 -7.99 1.48
C SER A 151 -2.22 -6.81 0.52
N GLY A 152 -1.23 -6.73 -0.36
CA GLY A 152 -1.15 -5.66 -1.34
C GLY A 152 -0.62 -4.34 -0.79
N ASP A 153 -0.83 -3.27 -1.53
CA ASP A 153 -0.40 -1.91 -1.17
C ASP A 153 -1.42 -1.24 -0.25
N LEU A 154 -0.93 -0.58 0.83
CA LEU A 154 -1.76 0.19 1.77
C LEU A 154 -2.43 1.42 1.15
N GLY A 155 -2.06 1.79 -0.07
CA GLY A 155 -2.61 2.97 -0.72
C GLY A 155 -2.26 4.25 0.03
N ILE A 156 -1.03 4.40 0.47
CA ILE A 156 -0.57 5.64 1.13
C ILE A 156 -0.85 6.83 0.22
N ARG A 157 -1.58 7.81 0.72
CA ARG A 157 -2.08 8.95 -0.07
C ARG A 157 -0.96 9.78 -0.67
N TRP A 158 0.03 10.14 0.14
CA TRP A 158 1.17 10.96 -0.26
C TRP A 158 2.47 10.22 0.03
N LYS A 159 3.28 10.04 -0.99
CA LYS A 159 4.65 9.53 -0.88
C LYS A 159 5.56 10.46 -1.67
N HIS A 160 6.70 10.84 -1.09
CA HIS A 160 7.69 11.61 -1.85
C HIS A 160 9.12 11.23 -1.50
N THR A 161 10.01 11.51 -2.44
CA THR A 161 11.44 11.53 -2.24
C THR A 161 11.96 12.90 -2.65
N ALA A 162 12.65 13.58 -1.74
CA ALA A 162 13.36 14.81 -2.00
C ALA A 162 14.87 14.57 -1.91
N SER A 163 15.64 15.25 -2.74
CA SER A 163 17.10 15.19 -2.69
C SER A 163 17.75 16.49 -3.08
N ILE A 164 18.89 16.76 -2.45
CA ILE A 164 19.77 17.85 -2.83
C ILE A 164 21.22 17.37 -2.81
N THR A 165 21.95 17.65 -3.87
CA THR A 165 23.34 17.28 -4.02
C THR A 165 24.16 18.52 -4.29
N ARG A 166 25.26 18.68 -3.58
CA ARG A 166 26.26 19.71 -3.78
C ARG A 166 27.56 19.08 -4.26
N THR A 167 28.09 19.50 -5.38
CA THR A 167 29.41 19.11 -5.90
C THR A 167 30.31 20.34 -5.99
N ALA A 168 31.44 20.30 -5.27
CA ALA A 168 32.43 21.38 -5.27
C ALA A 168 33.85 20.79 -5.32
N GLY A 169 34.57 21.04 -6.39
CA GLY A 169 35.86 20.38 -6.65
C GLY A 169 35.73 18.88 -6.63
N ALA A 170 36.49 18.21 -5.79
CA ALA A 170 36.50 16.77 -5.63
C ALA A 170 35.44 16.23 -4.63
N TRP A 171 34.68 17.11 -3.99
CA TRP A 171 33.70 16.75 -2.96
C TRP A 171 32.28 16.72 -3.53
N THR A 172 31.54 15.68 -3.18
CA THR A 172 30.10 15.57 -3.42
C THR A 172 29.40 15.28 -2.11
N THR A 173 28.40 16.09 -1.76
CA THR A 173 27.56 15.86 -0.57
C THR A 173 26.11 15.77 -1.03
N ALA A 174 25.41 14.72 -0.62
CA ALA A 174 24.00 14.51 -0.94
C ALA A 174 23.18 14.27 0.31
N LEU A 175 22.07 15.00 0.44
CA LEU A 175 21.02 14.79 1.43
C LEU A 175 19.77 14.32 0.70
N SER A 176 19.12 13.29 1.20
CA SER A 176 17.83 12.82 0.69
C SER A 176 16.84 12.61 1.82
N GLN A 177 15.57 12.80 1.49
CA GLN A 177 14.44 12.50 2.36
C GLN A 177 13.50 11.55 1.62
N THR A 178 13.02 10.52 2.32
CA THR A 178 11.89 9.70 1.91
C THR A 178 10.76 9.91 2.91
N PHE A 179 9.58 10.26 2.41
CA PHE A 179 8.40 10.52 3.22
C PHE A 179 7.24 9.62 2.79
N ARG A 180 6.51 9.12 3.75
CA ARG A 180 5.23 8.41 3.57
C ARG A 180 4.21 8.96 4.54
N ASP A 181 3.04 9.28 4.02
CA ASP A 181 1.91 9.77 4.83
C ASP A 181 1.41 8.69 5.78
N GLY A 182 0.72 9.10 6.83
CA GLY A 182 0.08 8.21 7.78
C GLY A 182 -1.11 7.45 7.17
N TYR A 183 -1.60 6.47 7.90
CA TYR A 183 -2.71 5.64 7.47
C TYR A 183 -3.56 5.17 8.64
N LYS A 184 -4.79 4.74 8.33
CA LYS A 184 -5.70 4.13 9.31
C LYS A 184 -5.26 2.69 9.58
N ASP A 185 -4.94 2.41 10.85
CA ASP A 185 -4.43 1.12 11.28
C ASP A 185 -5.51 0.03 11.31
N PHE A 186 -5.06 -1.21 11.46
CA PHE A 186 -5.95 -2.34 11.68
C PHE A 186 -6.69 -2.18 13.02
N THR A 187 -8.01 -2.25 12.96
CA THR A 187 -8.84 -2.22 14.15
C THR A 187 -9.19 -3.65 14.58
N LEU A 188 -8.73 -4.05 15.77
CA LEU A 188 -9.06 -5.36 16.34
C LEU A 188 -10.58 -5.53 16.47
N PRO A 189 -11.15 -6.73 16.22
CA PRO A 189 -12.60 -6.95 16.27
C PRO A 189 -13.26 -6.52 17.60
N GLY A 190 -12.59 -6.77 18.73
CA GLY A 190 -13.08 -6.36 20.05
C GLY A 190 -13.14 -4.84 20.24
N VAL A 191 -12.22 -4.10 19.60
CA VAL A 191 -12.22 -2.64 19.59
C VAL A 191 -13.30 -2.11 18.64
N ALA A 192 -13.41 -2.72 17.45
CA ALA A 192 -14.39 -2.32 16.44
C ALA A 192 -15.84 -2.46 16.93
N ASN A 193 -16.16 -3.49 17.70
CA ASN A 193 -17.48 -3.73 18.26
C ASN A 193 -17.70 -3.11 19.67
N GLY A 194 -16.68 -2.43 20.21
CA GLY A 194 -16.74 -1.74 21.49
C GLY A 194 -16.68 -2.64 22.74
N THR A 195 -16.41 -3.96 22.59
CA THR A 195 -16.26 -4.88 23.75
C THR A 195 -14.93 -4.69 24.47
N VAL A 196 -13.92 -4.17 23.78
CA VAL A 196 -12.63 -3.81 24.33
C VAL A 196 -12.35 -2.33 24.06
N LYS A 197 -12.02 -1.59 25.12
CA LYS A 197 -11.72 -0.15 25.04
C LYS A 197 -10.32 0.10 25.63
N PRO A 198 -9.24 -0.11 24.83
CA PRO A 198 -7.91 0.16 25.30
C PRO A 198 -7.71 1.64 25.60
N ALA A 199 -7.06 1.97 26.74
CA ALA A 199 -6.87 3.35 27.19
C ALA A 199 -6.07 4.22 26.20
N ASN A 200 -5.11 3.61 25.48
CA ASN A 200 -4.17 4.30 24.60
C ASN A 200 -4.27 3.86 23.14
N TRP A 201 -5.44 3.37 22.71
CA TRP A 201 -5.60 2.94 21.33
C TRP A 201 -5.66 4.15 20.38
N GLN A 202 -4.77 4.12 19.38
CA GLN A 202 -4.74 5.11 18.31
C GLN A 202 -5.22 4.47 17.00
N PRO A 203 -6.23 5.04 16.36
CA PRO A 203 -6.78 4.50 15.11
C PRO A 203 -5.90 4.73 13.89
N ASN A 204 -4.92 5.62 14.00
CA ASN A 204 -4.07 6.03 12.89
C ASN A 204 -2.59 5.80 13.23
N VAL A 205 -1.84 5.38 12.22
CA VAL A 205 -0.39 5.36 12.23
C VAL A 205 0.10 6.70 11.68
N GLU A 206 1.07 7.29 12.34
CA GLU A 206 1.64 8.58 11.93
C GLU A 206 2.44 8.46 10.63
N SER A 207 2.75 9.60 10.03
CA SER A 207 3.64 9.67 8.88
C SER A 207 5.07 9.27 9.26
N TYR A 208 5.82 8.76 8.28
CA TYR A 208 7.21 8.35 8.46
C TYR A 208 8.13 9.09 7.49
N SER A 209 9.22 9.66 8.03
CA SER A 209 10.18 10.45 7.27
C SER A 209 11.60 10.00 7.61
N VAL A 210 12.41 9.69 6.61
CA VAL A 210 13.81 9.27 6.79
C VAL A 210 14.73 10.17 5.98
N PHE A 211 15.73 10.73 6.65
CA PHE A 211 16.78 11.50 6.03
C PHE A 211 18.07 10.67 5.93
N ASN A 212 18.73 10.75 4.77
CA ASN A 212 20.02 10.11 4.55
C ASN A 212 21.03 11.14 4.06
N LEU A 213 22.25 11.04 4.56
CA LEU A 213 23.35 11.89 4.17
C LEU A 213 24.47 11.04 3.59
N SER A 214 25.08 11.49 2.50
CA SER A 214 26.30 10.89 1.96
C SER A 214 27.31 11.95 1.57
N VAL A 215 28.60 11.60 1.70
CA VAL A 215 29.74 12.43 1.29
C VAL A 215 30.69 11.58 0.49
N GLY A 216 31.02 12.03 -0.71
CA GLY A 216 32.00 11.44 -1.59
C GLY A 216 33.21 12.34 -1.83
N TYR A 217 34.39 11.74 -1.97
CA TYR A 217 35.63 12.40 -2.34
C TYR A 217 36.30 11.69 -3.50
N SER A 218 36.53 12.40 -4.60
CA SER A 218 37.14 11.88 -5.85
C SER A 218 38.46 12.55 -6.23
N GLY A 219 39.16 13.18 -5.25
CA GLY A 219 40.44 13.87 -5.49
C GLY A 219 41.64 12.99 -5.66
N PHE A 220 41.54 11.70 -5.37
CA PHE A 220 42.64 10.74 -5.64
C PHE A 220 42.59 10.16 -7.04
N LYS A 221 43.72 9.89 -7.62
CA LYS A 221 43.80 9.23 -8.94
C LYS A 221 43.24 7.80 -8.84
N ASN A 222 42.26 7.50 -9.64
CA ASN A 222 41.60 6.18 -9.73
C ASN A 222 40.96 5.67 -8.43
N LEU A 223 40.65 6.55 -7.47
CA LEU A 223 40.03 6.19 -6.22
C LEU A 223 38.92 7.21 -5.85
N THR A 224 37.75 6.72 -5.56
CA THR A 224 36.67 7.50 -4.95
C THR A 224 36.34 6.91 -3.59
N LEU A 225 36.30 7.74 -2.57
CA LEU A 225 35.87 7.37 -1.22
C LEU A 225 34.44 7.86 -1.02
N THR A 226 33.59 7.04 -0.41
CA THR A 226 32.22 7.42 -0.07
C THR A 226 31.92 6.97 1.37
N ALA A 227 31.33 7.89 2.14
CA ALA A 227 30.79 7.61 3.45
C ALA A 227 29.32 8.07 3.48
N GLY A 228 28.50 7.39 4.27
CA GLY A 228 27.08 7.75 4.34
C GLY A 228 26.44 7.38 5.68
N ILE A 229 25.40 8.09 6.03
CA ILE A 229 24.54 7.84 7.19
C ILE A 229 23.12 7.67 6.67
N LYS A 230 22.57 6.48 6.87
CA LYS A 230 21.15 6.23 6.66
C LYS A 230 20.40 6.58 7.95
N ASN A 231 19.19 7.09 7.79
CA ASN A 231 18.35 7.54 8.90
C ASN A 231 19.13 8.48 9.84
N LEU A 232 19.54 9.62 9.28
CA LEU A 232 20.39 10.62 9.96
C LEU A 232 19.83 11.08 11.31
N LEU A 233 18.50 11.21 11.41
CA LEU A 233 17.83 11.68 12.63
C LEU A 233 17.53 10.55 13.61
N ASN A 234 17.76 9.29 13.19
CA ASN A 234 17.44 8.09 13.97
C ASN A 234 15.94 7.98 14.29
N ASP A 235 15.07 8.34 13.32
CA ASP A 235 13.64 8.24 13.49
C ASP A 235 13.21 6.77 13.60
N GLU A 236 12.41 6.48 14.61
CA GLU A 236 11.83 5.15 14.80
C GLU A 236 10.59 4.97 13.92
N PRO A 237 10.29 3.72 13.50
CA PRO A 237 9.03 3.42 12.84
C PRO A 237 7.83 3.84 13.69
N PRO A 238 6.80 4.47 13.12
CA PRO A 238 5.59 4.77 13.86
C PRO A 238 4.91 3.47 14.31
N PHE A 239 4.34 3.50 15.51
CA PHE A 239 3.65 2.34 16.07
C PHE A 239 2.46 1.94 15.21
N SER A 240 2.37 0.65 14.89
CA SER A 240 1.24 0.02 14.21
C SER A 240 0.87 -1.29 14.90
N VAL A 241 -0.42 -1.52 15.06
CA VAL A 241 -0.95 -2.81 15.51
C VAL A 241 -0.93 -3.79 14.34
N THR A 242 0.26 -4.18 13.91
CA THR A 242 0.40 -5.11 12.79
C THR A 242 -0.12 -6.48 13.21
N TYR A 243 -1.29 -6.85 12.73
CA TYR A 243 -1.90 -8.15 12.95
C TYR A 243 -1.73 -9.02 11.71
N ASP A 244 -0.49 -9.25 11.31
CA ASP A 244 -0.19 -10.17 10.23
C ASP A 244 0.79 -11.24 10.69
N THR A 245 0.32 -12.48 10.69
CA THR A 245 1.14 -13.66 10.97
C THR A 245 2.18 -13.93 9.87
N ASN A 246 2.03 -13.34 8.69
CA ASN A 246 2.94 -13.55 7.55
C ASN A 246 4.12 -12.58 7.52
N THR A 247 4.01 -11.40 8.15
CA THR A 247 5.05 -10.37 8.14
C THR A 247 5.85 -10.26 9.44
N GLY A 248 5.60 -11.12 10.38
CA GLY A 248 6.31 -11.19 11.65
C GLY A 248 5.41 -10.87 12.83
N ALA A 249 4.92 -11.91 13.48
CA ALA A 249 4.18 -11.80 14.73
C ALA A 249 4.98 -10.99 15.76
N GLY A 250 4.39 -9.90 16.26
CA GLY A 250 4.98 -9.08 17.31
C GLY A 250 5.78 -7.86 16.84
N SER A 251 5.83 -7.54 15.55
CA SER A 251 6.35 -6.24 15.14
C SER A 251 5.35 -5.14 15.54
N SER A 252 5.90 -4.05 16.07
CA SER A 252 5.14 -2.85 16.44
C SER A 252 5.14 -1.80 15.31
N TRP A 253 5.44 -2.20 14.09
CA TRP A 253 5.50 -1.35 12.90
C TRP A 253 5.05 -2.13 11.66
N GLU A 254 4.69 -1.41 10.61
CA GLU A 254 4.33 -1.97 9.29
C GLU A 254 5.56 -1.97 8.36
N PRO A 255 6.14 -3.14 8.03
CA PRO A 255 7.38 -3.22 7.23
C PRO A 255 7.24 -2.70 5.79
N ARG A 256 6.01 -2.63 5.24
CA ARG A 256 5.77 -2.01 3.92
C ARG A 256 5.93 -0.48 3.94
N VAL A 257 5.89 0.13 5.13
CA VAL A 257 5.96 1.59 5.31
C VAL A 257 7.28 2.03 5.94
N ALA A 258 7.78 1.31 6.93
CA ALA A 258 8.89 1.75 7.75
C ALA A 258 9.98 0.68 7.91
N ASP A 259 11.22 1.12 8.08
CA ASP A 259 12.40 0.29 8.30
C ASP A 259 12.85 0.39 9.77
N PRO A 260 12.88 -0.71 10.53
CA PRO A 260 13.22 -0.69 11.96
C PRO A 260 14.71 -0.57 12.26
N ARG A 261 15.58 -0.60 11.24
CA ARG A 261 17.03 -0.70 11.45
C ARG A 261 17.66 0.53 12.12
N GLY A 262 16.93 1.63 12.26
CA GLY A 262 17.48 2.85 12.85
C GLY A 262 18.60 3.47 12.02
N ARG A 263 19.51 4.21 12.70
CA ARG A 263 20.66 4.84 12.06
C ARG A 263 21.73 3.80 11.68
N ALA A 264 22.23 3.88 10.45
CA ALA A 264 23.32 3.04 9.93
C ALA A 264 24.39 3.88 9.22
N TYR A 265 25.66 3.44 9.31
CA TYR A 265 26.84 4.11 8.74
C TYR A 265 27.47 3.27 7.64
#